data_7a1e2f5df5c50cb52af788ed32794568
#
_entry.id   7a1e2f5df5c50cb52af788ed32794568
#
_cell.length_a   1.000
_cell.length_b   1.000
_cell.length_c   1.000
_cell.angle_alpha   90.00
_cell.angle_beta   90.00
_cell.angle_gamma   90.00
#
_symmetry.space_group_name_H-M   'P 1'
#
loop_
_entity.id
_entity.type
_entity.pdbx_description
1 polymer ?
#
loop_
_entity_poly.entity_id
_entity_poly.type
_entity_poly.pdbx_seq_one_letter_code
_entity_poly.pdbx_strand_id
1 'polypeptide(L)' 'MSYEAGSKECRHLIEAKESLLLAMESLSKINSTDILQIQIREIYNKLEVMHDKRKKIEYSS' A
#
# COMPACT_ATOMS: atom_id res chain seq x y z
N MET A 1 -4.76 14.23 -20.72
CA MET A 1 -4.40 13.55 -19.84
C MET A 1 -3.64 13.97 -18.68
N SER A 2 -4.14 14.92 -17.99
CA SER A 2 -3.50 15.41 -16.81
C SER A 2 -3.51 14.41 -15.70
N TYR A 3 -4.21 13.31 -15.88
CA TYR A 3 -4.26 12.36 -14.85
C TYR A 3 -3.10 11.46 -14.75
N GLU A 4 -2.21 11.50 -15.72
CA GLU A 4 -1.19 10.47 -15.77
C GLU A 4 -0.24 10.52 -14.62
N ALA A 5 0.07 11.71 -14.13
CA ALA A 5 0.97 11.79 -12.99
C ALA A 5 0.33 11.19 -11.74
N GLY A 6 -0.92 11.56 -11.48
CA GLY A 6 -1.62 10.99 -10.34
C GLY A 6 -1.83 9.51 -10.49
N SER A 7 -2.11 9.07 -11.71
CA SER A 7 -2.31 7.65 -11.97
C SER A 7 -1.05 6.85 -11.71
N LYS A 8 0.10 7.42 -12.04
CA LYS A 8 1.36 6.77 -11.77
C LYS A 8 1.57 6.56 -10.27
N GLU A 9 1.30 7.59 -9.49
CA GLU A 9 1.48 7.48 -8.05
C GLU A 9 0.51 6.48 -7.45
N CYS A 10 -0.72 6.48 -7.93
CA CYS A 10 -1.70 5.50 -7.47
C CYS A 10 -1.26 4.10 -7.82
N ARG A 11 -0.71 3.91 -9.01
CA ARG A 11 -0.21 2.60 -9.41
C ARG A 11 0.91 2.15 -8.50
N HIS A 12 1.85 3.06 -8.19
CA HIS A 12 2.94 2.70 -7.30
C HIS A 12 2.45 2.35 -5.91
N LEU A 13 1.43 3.04 -5.43
CA LEU A 13 0.86 2.71 -4.13
C LEU A 13 0.21 1.34 -4.15
N ILE A 14 -0.48 1.02 -5.23
CA ILE A 14 -1.10 -0.30 -5.37
C ILE A 14 -0.03 -1.37 -5.40
N GLU A 15 1.02 -1.16 -6.16
CA GLU A 15 2.11 -2.12 -6.24
C GLU A 15 2.79 -2.32 -4.89
N ALA A 16 2.99 -1.23 -4.16
CA ALA A 16 3.59 -1.32 -2.84
C ALA A 16 2.71 -2.13 -1.90
N LYS A 17 1.41 -1.90 -1.93
CA LYS A 17 0.49 -2.65 -1.08
C LYS A 17 0.51 -4.13 -1.43
N GLU A 18 0.54 -4.44 -2.71
CA GLU A 18 0.60 -5.84 -3.12
C GLU A 18 1.88 -6.50 -2.67
N SER A 19 3.00 -5.79 -2.76
CA SER A 19 4.27 -6.32 -2.30
C SER A 19 4.24 -6.60 -0.80
N LEU A 20 3.60 -5.73 -0.04
CA LEU A 20 3.48 -5.94 1.40
C LEU A 20 2.62 -7.15 1.71
N LEU A 21 1.56 -7.36 0.97
CA LEU A 21 0.70 -8.52 1.19
C LEU A 21 1.47 -9.81 0.88
N LEU A 22 2.25 -9.83 -0.19
CA LEU A 22 3.07 -10.98 -0.50
C LEU A 22 4.11 -11.23 0.58
N ALA A 23 4.71 -10.16 1.10
CA ALA A 23 5.68 -10.29 2.16
C ALA A 23 5.04 -10.87 3.41
N MET A 24 3.83 -10.42 3.75
CA MET A 24 3.13 -10.96 4.91
C MET A 24 2.83 -12.44 4.74
N GLU A 25 2.42 -12.81 3.54
CA GLU A 25 2.15 -14.22 3.26
C GLU A 25 3.40 -15.07 3.46
N SER A 26 4.52 -14.60 2.94
CA SER A 26 5.77 -15.33 3.11
C SER A 26 6.19 -15.41 4.56
N LEU A 27 6.04 -14.32 5.29
CA LEU A 27 6.41 -14.29 6.70
C LEU A 27 5.52 -15.19 7.54
N SER A 28 4.27 -15.37 7.14
CA SER A 28 3.35 -16.22 7.89
C SER A 28 3.81 -17.68 7.90
N LYS A 29 4.70 -18.04 7.01
CA LYS A 29 5.23 -19.39 6.94
C LYS A 29 6.48 -19.57 7.78
N ILE A 30 6.95 -18.51 8.40
CA ILE A 30 8.14 -18.53 9.24
C ILE A 30 7.72 -18.28 10.67
N ASN A 31 8.22 -19.07 11.60
CA ASN A 31 7.91 -18.90 13.02
C ASN A 31 8.54 -17.62 13.56
N SER A 32 7.88 -17.00 14.52
CA SER A 32 8.44 -15.85 15.24
C SER A 32 8.54 -14.58 14.41
N THR A 33 7.65 -14.43 13.42
CA THR A 33 7.64 -13.20 12.64
C THR A 33 6.39 -12.37 12.93
N ASP A 34 5.73 -12.61 14.05
CA ASP A 34 4.48 -11.91 14.36
C ASP A 34 4.66 -10.41 14.42
N ILE A 35 5.74 -9.96 15.05
CA ILE A 35 6.00 -8.53 15.16
C ILE A 35 6.23 -7.90 13.79
N LEU A 36 6.97 -8.60 12.94
CA LEU A 36 7.21 -8.10 11.59
C LEU A 36 5.91 -8.00 10.79
N GLN A 37 5.04 -8.98 10.94
CA GLN A 37 3.75 -8.95 10.25
C GLN A 37 2.90 -7.77 10.71
N ILE A 38 2.92 -7.49 12.01
CA ILE A 38 2.19 -6.35 12.54
C ILE A 38 2.74 -5.05 11.97
N GLN A 39 4.05 -4.93 11.90
CA GLN A 39 4.68 -3.73 11.36
C GLN A 39 4.33 -3.54 9.89
N ILE A 40 4.33 -4.61 9.12
CA ILE A 40 3.98 -4.53 7.71
C ILE A 40 2.51 -4.12 7.56
N ARG A 41 1.63 -4.63 8.41
CA ARG A 41 0.23 -4.26 8.36
C ARG A 41 0.04 -2.79 8.66
N GLU A 42 0.80 -2.25 9.61
CA GLU A 42 0.73 -0.83 9.91
C GLU A 42 1.14 0.01 8.71
N ILE A 43 2.21 -0.41 8.03
CA ILE A 43 2.66 0.29 6.84
C ILE A 43 1.59 0.20 5.75
N TYR A 44 0.99 -0.97 5.59
CA TYR A 44 -0.08 -1.15 4.62
C TYR A 44 -1.23 -0.18 4.88
N ASN A 45 -1.63 -0.05 6.14
CA ASN A 45 -2.72 0.85 6.49
C ASN A 45 -2.36 2.30 6.19
N LYS A 46 -1.11 2.69 6.42
CA LYS A 46 -0.66 4.03 6.08
C LYS A 46 -0.71 4.28 4.59
N LEU A 47 -0.34 3.28 3.81
CA LEU A 47 -0.41 3.40 2.36
C LEU A 47 -1.85 3.51 1.89
N GLU A 48 -2.77 2.83 2.55
CA GLU A 48 -4.18 2.93 2.20
C GLU A 48 -4.70 4.35 2.43
N VAL A 49 -4.31 4.94 3.55
CA VAL A 49 -4.70 6.32 3.83
C VAL A 49 -4.16 7.27 2.79
N MET A 50 -2.89 7.09 2.41
CA MET A 50 -2.30 7.92 1.36
C MET A 50 -3.02 7.74 0.03
N HIS A 51 -3.37 6.51 -0.30
CA HIS A 51 -4.04 6.21 -1.54
C HIS A 51 -5.43 6.86 -1.57
N ASP A 52 -6.15 6.78 -0.46
CA ASP A 52 -7.46 7.42 -0.36
C ASP A 52 -7.37 8.92 -0.55
N LYS A 53 -6.40 9.56 0.09
CA LYS A 53 -6.20 10.99 -0.06
C LYS A 53 -5.88 11.35 -1.50
N ARG A 54 -5.09 10.55 -2.15
CA ARG A 54 -4.74 10.77 -3.55
C ARG A 54 -5.97 10.70 -4.43
N LYS A 55 -6.78 9.67 -4.22
CA LYS A 55 -8.00 9.53 -4.98
C LYS A 55 -8.92 10.72 -4.81
N LYS A 56 -9.08 11.20 -3.58
CA LYS A 56 -9.94 12.34 -3.31
C LYS A 56 -9.46 13.58 -4.03
N ILE A 57 -8.15 13.82 -4.02
CA ILE A 57 -7.59 14.97 -4.70
C ILE A 57 -7.85 14.87 -6.20
N GLU A 58 -7.65 13.70 -6.77
CA GLU A 58 -7.82 13.52 -8.20
C GLU A 58 -9.28 13.63 -8.63
N TYR A 59 -10.17 13.09 -7.83
CA TYR A 59 -11.57 13.10 -8.18
C TYR A 59 -12.27 14.40 -7.87
N SER A 60 -11.76 15.19 -6.92
CA SER A 60 -12.44 16.43 -6.60
C SER A 60 -11.97 17.59 -7.44
N SER A 61 -10.94 17.44 -8.20
CA SER A 61 -10.53 18.49 -9.11
C SER A 61 -11.13 18.29 -10.50
#